data_8d7911593e26cf6018d11996417d9f06
#
_entry.id   8d7911593e26cf6018d11996417d9f06
#
_cell.length_a   1.000
_cell.length_b   1.000
_cell.length_c   1.000
_cell.angle_alpha   90.00
_cell.angle_beta   90.00
_cell.angle_gamma   90.00
#
_symmetry.space_group_name_H-M   'P 1'
#
loop_
_entity.id
_entity.type
_entity.pdbx_description
1 polymer ?
#
loop_
_entity_poly.entity_id
_entity_poly.type
_entity_poly.pdbx_seq_one_letter_code
_entity_poly.pdbx_strand_id
1 'polypeptide(L)'
;YWHMVSKLLLAVGETIANANDATPTTIQQLKAHYNAIREGIGAHKQPAEYGSFPFDPYSHTPSMAGVQQPGMTGQVKEDIINRFFELGVSVKDGCVTFAPQMLTEKDFQKDGTLRFTYCGVPITYIQHSNAEITIRTAEKDIIITDNTLPYSYSEHLFARDGYIQEMI
;
A
#
# COMPACT_ATOMS: atom_id res chain seq x y z
N TYR A 1 -3.29 -19.98 -10.72
CA TYR A 1 -2.86 -18.71 -11.33
C TYR A 1 -2.98 -17.54 -10.35
N TRP A 2 -2.15 -17.54 -9.31
CA TRP A 2 -2.16 -16.51 -8.26
C TRP A 2 -1.91 -15.10 -8.81
N HIS A 3 -1.09 -14.94 -9.85
CA HIS A 3 -0.90 -13.65 -10.52
C HIS A 3 -2.18 -13.09 -11.13
N MET A 4 -3.13 -13.93 -11.52
CA MET A 4 -4.45 -13.48 -11.98
C MET A 4 -5.27 -12.95 -10.81
N VAL A 5 -5.15 -13.58 -9.63
CA VAL A 5 -5.84 -13.14 -8.41
C VAL A 5 -5.24 -11.82 -7.90
N SER A 6 -3.91 -11.64 -7.98
CA SER A 6 -3.27 -10.36 -7.66
C SER A 6 -3.73 -9.23 -8.59
N LYS A 7 -3.94 -9.52 -9.88
CA LYS A 7 -4.54 -8.55 -10.82
C LYS A 7 -6.00 -8.24 -10.50
N LEU A 8 -6.77 -9.24 -10.05
CA LEU A 8 -8.14 -9.00 -9.58
C LEU A 8 -8.13 -8.09 -8.35
N LEU A 9 -7.23 -8.34 -7.39
CA LEU A 9 -7.07 -7.49 -6.21
C LEU A 9 -6.77 -6.04 -6.62
N LEU A 10 -5.83 -5.84 -7.55
CA LEU A 10 -5.51 -4.53 -8.09
C LEU A 10 -6.73 -3.86 -8.74
N ALA A 11 -7.47 -4.59 -9.58
CA ALA A 11 -8.67 -4.05 -10.24
C ALA A 11 -9.75 -3.63 -9.24
N VAL A 12 -9.94 -4.36 -8.14
CA VAL A 12 -10.85 -3.97 -7.06
C VAL A 12 -10.34 -2.72 -6.36
N GLY A 13 -9.04 -2.62 -6.08
CA GLY A 13 -8.42 -1.42 -5.51
C GLY A 13 -8.60 -0.18 -6.39
N GLU A 14 -8.36 -0.30 -7.69
CA GLU A 14 -8.60 0.77 -8.66
C GLU A 14 -10.08 1.17 -8.73
N THR A 15 -10.98 0.20 -8.64
CA THR A 15 -12.43 0.46 -8.59
C THR A 15 -12.79 1.28 -7.36
N ILE A 16 -12.24 0.95 -6.19
CA ILE A 16 -12.45 1.73 -4.96
C ILE A 16 -11.92 3.15 -5.11
N ALA A 17 -10.68 3.29 -5.62
CA ALA A 17 -10.04 4.58 -5.80
C ALA A 17 -10.79 5.52 -6.76
N ASN A 18 -11.48 4.96 -7.75
CA ASN A 18 -12.23 5.72 -8.76
C ASN A 18 -13.74 5.83 -8.47
N ALA A 19 -14.23 5.27 -7.38
CA ALA A 19 -15.65 5.19 -7.06
C ALA A 19 -16.20 6.47 -6.40
N ASN A 20 -15.95 7.64 -7.02
CA ASN A 20 -16.29 8.95 -6.46
C ASN A 20 -17.80 9.14 -6.23
N ASP A 21 -18.63 8.51 -7.06
CA ASP A 21 -20.10 8.64 -7.01
C ASP A 21 -20.78 7.43 -6.34
N ALA A 22 -20.01 6.50 -5.78
CA ALA A 22 -20.56 5.32 -5.15
C ALA A 22 -21.11 5.61 -3.75
N THR A 23 -22.15 4.87 -3.36
CA THR A 23 -22.69 4.98 -2.01
C THR A 23 -21.70 4.47 -0.96
N PRO A 24 -21.73 4.97 0.29
CA PRO A 24 -20.87 4.46 1.36
C PRO A 24 -21.00 2.93 1.54
N THR A 25 -22.19 2.38 1.38
CA THR A 25 -22.44 0.94 1.45
C THR A 25 -21.69 0.19 0.33
N THR A 26 -21.71 0.70 -0.89
CA THR A 26 -20.99 0.10 -2.03
C THR A 26 -19.49 0.12 -1.78
N ILE A 27 -18.94 1.23 -1.30
CA ILE A 27 -17.52 1.34 -0.96
C ILE A 27 -17.15 0.33 0.13
N GLN A 28 -17.97 0.19 1.16
CA GLN A 28 -17.72 -0.79 2.22
C GLN A 28 -17.73 -2.23 1.70
N GLN A 29 -18.66 -2.57 0.82
CA GLN A 29 -18.70 -3.89 0.18
C GLN A 29 -17.45 -4.14 -0.69
N LEU A 30 -17.02 -3.17 -1.48
CA LEU A 30 -15.80 -3.28 -2.28
C LEU A 30 -14.57 -3.47 -1.40
N LYS A 31 -14.45 -2.73 -0.29
CA LYS A 31 -13.37 -2.93 0.70
C LYS A 31 -13.40 -4.34 1.33
N ALA A 32 -14.59 -4.85 1.63
CA ALA A 32 -14.73 -6.21 2.13
C ALA A 32 -14.28 -7.25 1.10
N HIS A 33 -14.64 -7.07 -0.18
CA HIS A 33 -14.17 -7.93 -1.27
C HIS A 33 -12.65 -7.86 -1.45
N TYR A 34 -12.08 -6.64 -1.41
CA TYR A 34 -10.63 -6.46 -1.47
C TYR A 34 -9.92 -7.27 -0.39
N ASN A 35 -10.36 -7.14 0.86
CA ASN A 35 -9.77 -7.85 2.00
C ASN A 35 -9.94 -9.37 1.87
N ALA A 36 -11.09 -9.85 1.43
CA ALA A 36 -11.33 -11.28 1.22
C ALA A 36 -10.41 -11.87 0.14
N ILE A 37 -10.18 -11.16 -0.95
CA ILE A 37 -9.24 -11.56 -2.00
C ILE A 37 -7.80 -11.56 -1.47
N ARG A 38 -7.40 -10.51 -0.75
CA ARG A 38 -6.08 -10.38 -0.12
C ARG A 38 -5.79 -11.52 0.84
N GLU A 39 -6.75 -11.86 1.70
CA GLU A 39 -6.65 -13.00 2.61
C GLU A 39 -6.57 -14.32 1.84
N GLY A 40 -7.32 -14.46 0.75
CA GLY A 40 -7.30 -15.64 -0.12
C GLY A 40 -5.96 -15.85 -0.81
N ILE A 41 -5.28 -14.79 -1.25
CA ILE A 41 -3.90 -14.86 -1.78
C ILE A 41 -2.94 -15.39 -0.71
N GLY A 42 -3.21 -15.09 0.55
CA GLY A 42 -2.46 -15.63 1.67
C GLY A 42 -1.14 -14.94 1.95
N ALA A 43 -1.04 -13.65 1.65
CA ALA A 43 0.12 -12.84 1.99
C ALA A 43 0.52 -12.93 3.48
N HIS A 44 -0.43 -13.27 4.35
CA HIS A 44 -0.24 -13.40 5.78
C HIS A 44 -0.27 -14.86 6.28
N LYS A 45 -0.47 -15.83 5.39
CA LYS A 45 -0.49 -17.25 5.77
C LYS A 45 0.91 -17.78 5.99
N GLN A 46 1.06 -18.60 7.01
CA GLN A 46 2.30 -19.29 7.29
C GLN A 46 2.43 -20.58 6.45
N PRO A 47 3.64 -21.13 6.26
CA PRO A 47 3.84 -22.37 5.53
C PRO A 47 2.98 -23.54 6.01
N ALA A 48 2.71 -23.61 7.32
CA ALA A 48 1.85 -24.63 7.91
C ALA A 48 0.39 -24.56 7.43
N GLU A 49 -0.12 -23.36 7.19
CA GLU A 49 -1.49 -23.16 6.70
C GLU A 49 -1.64 -23.48 5.21
N TYR A 50 -0.56 -23.33 4.46
CA TYR A 50 -0.50 -23.67 3.04
C TYR A 50 -0.23 -25.15 2.79
N GLY A 51 0.30 -25.87 3.79
CA GLY A 51 0.81 -27.23 3.60
C GLY A 51 2.10 -27.33 2.77
N SER A 52 2.65 -26.18 2.38
CA SER A 52 3.93 -26.03 1.68
C SER A 52 4.41 -24.59 1.85
N PHE A 53 5.59 -24.26 1.34
CA PHE A 53 5.99 -22.87 1.29
C PHE A 53 4.96 -22.04 0.52
N PRO A 54 4.50 -20.90 1.06
CA PRO A 54 3.44 -20.08 0.47
C PRO A 54 3.94 -19.29 -0.70
N PHE A 55 4.59 -19.95 -1.63
CA PHE A 55 5.04 -19.32 -2.84
C PHE A 55 4.03 -19.58 -3.94
N ASP A 56 3.68 -18.52 -4.60
CA ASP A 56 2.97 -18.60 -5.84
C ASP A 56 3.72 -19.53 -6.81
N PRO A 57 3.09 -20.57 -7.31
CA PRO A 57 3.70 -21.35 -8.37
C PRO A 57 3.93 -20.38 -9.54
N TYR A 58 5.18 -20.26 -9.94
CA TYR A 58 5.54 -19.52 -11.15
C TYR A 58 4.61 -19.90 -12.30
N SER A 59 4.14 -18.90 -13.05
CA SER A 59 3.12 -19.09 -14.09
C SER A 59 3.49 -20.12 -15.19
N HIS A 60 4.75 -20.49 -15.26
CA HIS A 60 5.29 -21.49 -16.20
C HIS A 60 5.71 -22.80 -15.51
N THR A 61 5.27 -23.03 -14.26
CA THR A 61 5.52 -24.30 -13.59
C THR A 61 4.84 -25.42 -14.38
N PRO A 62 5.57 -26.48 -14.76
CA PRO A 62 4.98 -27.61 -15.48
C PRO A 62 3.85 -28.25 -14.66
N SER A 63 2.78 -28.65 -15.35
CA SER A 63 1.67 -29.33 -14.73
C SER A 63 2.15 -30.59 -13.98
N MET A 64 1.63 -30.79 -12.77
CA MET A 64 1.88 -31.97 -11.94
C MET A 64 3.33 -32.15 -11.47
N ALA A 65 4.19 -31.17 -11.66
CA ALA A 65 5.62 -31.23 -11.25
C ALA A 65 5.86 -30.66 -9.85
N GLY A 66 4.83 -30.15 -9.20
CA GLY A 66 4.95 -29.45 -7.93
C GLY A 66 5.58 -28.04 -8.09
N VAL A 67 5.76 -27.35 -7.00
CA VAL A 67 6.40 -26.02 -7.00
C VAL A 67 7.91 -26.19 -7.29
N GLN A 68 8.32 -25.83 -8.49
CA GLN A 68 9.70 -25.95 -8.94
C GLN A 68 10.53 -24.70 -8.63
N GLN A 69 9.90 -23.53 -8.63
CA GLN A 69 10.53 -22.26 -8.28
C GLN A 69 9.58 -21.45 -7.40
N PRO A 70 10.07 -20.85 -6.30
CA PRO A 70 9.38 -19.77 -5.63
C PRO A 70 9.34 -18.58 -6.60
N GLY A 71 8.32 -18.52 -7.42
CA GLY A 71 8.20 -17.51 -8.46
C GLY A 71 7.37 -16.34 -7.99
N MET A 72 8.02 -15.33 -7.44
CA MET A 72 7.38 -14.05 -7.09
C MET A 72 7.27 -13.09 -8.28
N THR A 73 7.91 -13.38 -9.39
CA THR A 73 8.05 -12.43 -10.52
C THR A 73 6.74 -12.03 -11.19
N GLY A 74 5.70 -12.86 -11.12
CA GLY A 74 4.39 -12.57 -11.69
C GLY A 74 3.51 -11.69 -10.82
N GLN A 75 3.84 -11.49 -9.53
CA GLN A 75 3.03 -10.76 -8.56
C GLN A 75 3.66 -9.46 -8.06
N VAL A 76 4.97 -9.31 -8.19
CA VAL A 76 5.71 -8.20 -7.55
C VAL A 76 5.17 -6.83 -7.93
N LYS A 77 4.76 -6.63 -9.17
CA LYS A 77 4.21 -5.35 -9.62
C LYS A 77 2.87 -5.05 -8.96
N GLU A 78 1.99 -6.02 -9.00
CA GLU A 78 0.65 -5.92 -8.43
C GLU A 78 0.73 -5.73 -6.92
N ASP A 79 1.62 -6.44 -6.24
CA ASP A 79 1.82 -6.32 -4.79
C ASP A 79 2.31 -4.91 -4.41
N ILE A 80 3.26 -4.35 -5.15
CA ILE A 80 3.76 -3.00 -4.92
C ILE A 80 2.64 -1.97 -5.11
N ILE A 81 1.87 -2.06 -6.19
CA ILE A 81 0.79 -1.10 -6.48
C ILE A 81 -0.33 -1.25 -5.45
N ASN A 82 -0.70 -2.47 -5.09
CA ASN A 82 -1.69 -2.73 -4.04
C ASN A 82 -1.21 -2.16 -2.69
N ARG A 83 0.09 -2.27 -2.37
CA ARG A 83 0.63 -1.70 -1.13
C ARG A 83 0.57 -0.18 -1.12
N PHE A 84 0.82 0.49 -2.24
CA PHE A 84 0.60 1.93 -2.35
C PHE A 84 -0.86 2.30 -2.13
N PHE A 85 -1.78 1.56 -2.73
CA PHE A 85 -3.21 1.76 -2.51
C PHE A 85 -3.60 1.57 -1.05
N GLU A 86 -3.13 0.50 -0.39
CA GLU A 86 -3.40 0.23 1.03
C GLU A 86 -2.89 1.34 1.94
N LEU A 87 -1.68 1.82 1.68
CA LEU A 87 -1.07 2.94 2.41
C LEU A 87 -1.68 4.30 2.01
N GLY A 88 -2.52 4.35 0.98
CA GLY A 88 -3.12 5.58 0.48
C GLY A 88 -2.12 6.51 -0.22
N VAL A 89 -0.99 5.97 -0.69
CA VAL A 89 0.01 6.76 -1.41
C VAL A 89 -0.37 6.85 -2.88
N SER A 90 -0.60 8.04 -3.35
CA SER A 90 -0.89 8.31 -4.77
C SER A 90 -0.13 9.54 -5.26
N VAL A 91 0.04 9.63 -6.57
CA VAL A 91 0.70 10.76 -7.22
C VAL A 91 -0.22 11.29 -8.33
N LYS A 92 -0.51 12.59 -8.27
CA LYS A 92 -1.27 13.28 -9.29
C LYS A 92 -0.63 14.63 -9.57
N ASP A 93 -0.40 14.95 -10.83
CA ASP A 93 0.17 16.22 -11.29
C ASP A 93 1.50 16.57 -10.56
N GLY A 94 2.32 15.54 -10.25
CA GLY A 94 3.59 15.68 -9.53
C GLY A 94 3.46 15.87 -8.01
N CYS A 95 2.26 15.91 -7.47
CA CYS A 95 2.02 16.01 -6.03
C CYS A 95 1.73 14.64 -5.41
N VAL A 96 2.34 14.35 -4.26
CA VAL A 96 2.11 13.12 -3.50
C VAL A 96 0.99 13.34 -2.50
N THR A 97 0.05 12.41 -2.46
CA THR A 97 -1.05 12.37 -1.48
C THR A 97 -0.90 11.14 -0.58
N PHE A 98 -1.14 11.32 0.71
CA PHE A 98 -1.19 10.27 1.73
C PHE A 98 -2.61 10.20 2.31
N ALA A 99 -3.44 9.31 1.77
CA ALA A 99 -4.85 9.19 2.13
C ALA A 99 -5.24 7.73 2.38
N PRO A 100 -4.80 7.11 3.50
CA PRO A 100 -5.03 5.70 3.78
C PRO A 100 -6.52 5.43 4.03
N GLN A 101 -7.14 4.68 3.12
CA GLN A 101 -8.55 4.28 3.22
C GLN A 101 -8.73 2.80 3.58
N MET A 102 -7.68 2.01 3.45
CA MET A 102 -7.70 0.56 3.65
C MET A 102 -7.10 0.11 4.97
N LEU A 103 -6.40 1.01 5.67
CA LEU A 103 -5.78 0.68 6.95
C LEU A 103 -6.83 0.49 8.05
N THR A 104 -6.56 -0.48 8.90
CA THR A 104 -7.36 -0.81 10.08
C THR A 104 -6.51 -0.71 11.33
N GLU A 105 -7.09 -0.76 12.51
CA GLU A 105 -6.34 -0.76 13.78
C GLU A 105 -5.27 -1.87 13.86
N LYS A 106 -5.49 -2.99 13.16
CA LYS A 106 -4.55 -4.12 13.12
C LYS A 106 -3.26 -3.82 12.36
N ASP A 107 -3.28 -2.81 11.49
CA ASP A 107 -2.12 -2.40 10.70
C ASP A 107 -1.16 -1.51 11.52
N PHE A 108 -1.63 -0.96 12.63
CA PHE A 108 -0.85 -0.12 13.52
C PHE A 108 -0.17 -0.93 14.62
N GLN A 109 1.01 -0.49 15.03
CA GLN A 109 1.73 -1.04 16.16
C GLN A 109 1.02 -0.69 17.48
N LYS A 110 1.47 -1.30 18.58
CA LYS A 110 0.90 -1.04 19.91
C LYS A 110 1.01 0.42 20.38
N ASP A 111 1.96 1.15 19.81
CA ASP A 111 2.16 2.58 20.07
C ASP A 111 1.26 3.49 19.20
N GLY A 112 0.35 2.91 18.42
CA GLY A 112 -0.57 3.64 17.55
C GLY A 112 0.09 4.16 16.27
N THR A 113 1.27 3.69 15.90
CA THR A 113 2.00 4.12 14.72
C THR A 113 2.08 3.03 13.66
N LEU A 114 2.15 3.45 12.40
CA LEU A 114 2.54 2.60 11.27
C LEU A 114 3.69 3.28 10.54
N ARG A 115 4.80 2.54 10.38
CA ARG A 115 6.03 3.09 9.79
C ARG A 115 6.38 2.39 8.51
N PHE A 116 6.76 3.15 7.51
CA PHE A 116 7.26 2.66 6.22
C PHE A 116 8.25 3.66 5.61
N THR A 117 8.82 3.32 4.48
CA THR A 117 9.72 4.22 3.74
C THR A 117 9.17 4.47 2.35
N TYR A 118 9.13 5.72 1.93
CA TYR A 118 8.76 6.11 0.58
C TYR A 118 9.80 7.06 -0.01
N CYS A 119 10.29 6.77 -1.21
CA CYS A 119 11.38 7.51 -1.87
C CYS A 119 12.65 7.68 -1.02
N GLY A 120 12.92 6.74 -0.09
CA GLY A 120 14.06 6.82 0.82
C GLY A 120 13.80 7.63 2.10
N VAL A 121 12.64 8.26 2.22
CA VAL A 121 12.24 9.05 3.41
C VAL A 121 11.40 8.17 4.35
N PRO A 122 11.72 8.10 5.66
CA PRO A 122 10.87 7.49 6.66
C PRO A 122 9.52 8.21 6.78
N ILE A 123 8.44 7.44 6.77
CA ILE A 123 7.07 7.93 6.93
C ILE A 123 6.46 7.26 8.16
N THR A 124 5.84 8.04 9.02
CA THR A 124 5.12 7.54 10.19
C THR A 124 3.68 8.02 10.13
N TYR A 125 2.74 7.09 10.01
CA TYR A 125 1.32 7.39 10.23
C TYR A 125 0.98 7.30 11.70
N ILE A 126 0.21 8.29 12.17
CA ILE A 126 -0.39 8.34 13.51
C ILE A 126 -1.89 8.49 13.31
N GLN A 127 -2.68 7.72 14.05
CA GLN A 127 -4.14 7.87 14.02
C GLN A 127 -4.54 9.22 14.62
N HIS A 128 -5.10 10.07 13.77
CA HIS A 128 -5.59 11.40 14.17
C HIS A 128 -6.90 11.74 13.46
N SER A 129 -7.68 12.66 14.02
CA SER A 129 -8.97 13.07 13.47
C SER A 129 -8.86 13.99 12.25
N ASN A 130 -7.76 14.71 12.12
CA ASN A 130 -7.52 15.67 11.05
C ASN A 130 -6.36 15.22 10.18
N ALA A 131 -6.45 15.52 8.87
CA ALA A 131 -5.34 15.31 7.96
C ALA A 131 -4.28 16.40 8.19
N GLU A 132 -3.07 15.98 8.52
CA GLU A 132 -1.93 16.83 8.73
C GLU A 132 -0.65 16.07 8.35
N ILE A 133 0.28 16.74 7.72
CA ILE A 133 1.61 16.19 7.42
C ILE A 133 2.64 17.10 8.07
N THR A 134 3.45 16.55 8.95
CA THR A 134 4.64 17.22 9.48
C THR A 134 5.87 16.77 8.71
N ILE A 135 6.53 17.69 8.02
CA ILE A 135 7.80 17.44 7.32
C ILE A 135 8.93 17.89 8.23
N ARG A 136 9.84 16.98 8.58
CA ARG A 136 11.07 17.30 9.30
C ARG A 136 12.20 17.56 8.32
N THR A 137 12.83 18.70 8.49
CA THR A 137 14.05 19.08 7.76
C THR A 137 15.20 19.29 8.74
N ALA A 138 16.40 19.56 8.24
CA ALA A 138 17.55 19.88 9.09
C ALA A 138 17.38 21.19 9.88
N GLU A 139 16.52 22.10 9.39
CA GLU A 139 16.39 23.44 9.98
C GLU A 139 15.13 23.61 10.84
N LYS A 140 14.01 22.99 10.43
CA LYS A 140 12.70 23.17 11.07
C LYS A 140 11.71 22.09 10.68
N ASP A 141 10.64 21.98 11.46
CA ASP A 141 9.45 21.25 11.11
C ASP A 141 8.48 22.15 10.32
N ILE A 142 7.87 21.59 9.28
CA ILE A 142 6.91 22.27 8.39
C ILE A 142 5.59 21.50 8.49
N ILE A 143 4.52 22.20 8.83
CA ILE A 143 3.18 21.61 9.00
C ILE A 143 2.32 21.95 7.78
N ILE A 144 1.71 20.92 7.19
CA ILE A 144 0.77 21.02 6.08
C ILE A 144 -0.55 20.47 6.57
N THR A 145 -1.59 21.30 6.60
CA THR A 145 -2.94 20.94 7.06
C THR A 145 -3.76 20.33 5.92
N ASP A 146 -3.18 19.37 5.23
CA ASP A 146 -3.76 18.61 4.11
C ASP A 146 -3.08 17.24 4.08
N ASN A 147 -3.68 16.31 3.33
CA ASN A 147 -3.10 15.00 3.04
C ASN A 147 -2.24 15.00 1.76
N THR A 148 -2.11 16.13 1.07
CA THR A 148 -1.37 16.27 -0.18
C THR A 148 -0.18 17.20 0.00
N LEU A 149 1.00 16.70 -0.34
CA LEU A 149 2.20 17.52 -0.36
C LEU A 149 2.13 18.53 -1.51
N PRO A 150 2.40 19.82 -1.26
CA PRO A 150 2.67 20.79 -2.31
C PRO A 150 3.75 20.30 -3.27
N TYR A 151 3.69 20.75 -4.53
CA TYR A 151 4.61 20.32 -5.57
C TYR A 151 6.09 20.45 -5.17
N SER A 152 6.46 21.56 -4.53
CA SER A 152 7.85 21.82 -4.11
C SER A 152 8.39 20.75 -3.15
N TYR A 153 7.59 20.28 -2.20
CA TYR A 153 8.01 19.21 -1.30
C TYR A 153 7.95 17.84 -1.95
N SER A 154 6.99 17.62 -2.84
CA SER A 154 6.94 16.39 -3.65
C SER A 154 8.17 16.28 -4.55
N GLU A 155 8.65 17.39 -5.11
CA GLU A 155 9.89 17.44 -5.91
C GLU A 155 11.11 17.03 -5.09
N HIS A 156 11.29 17.55 -3.87
CA HIS A 156 12.36 17.14 -2.96
C HIS A 156 12.27 15.65 -2.60
N LEU A 157 11.04 15.15 -2.37
CA LEU A 157 10.81 13.75 -2.07
C LEU A 157 11.25 12.83 -3.22
N PHE A 158 10.90 13.19 -4.47
CA PHE A 158 11.30 12.41 -5.65
C PHE A 158 12.78 12.56 -5.98
N ALA A 159 13.35 13.75 -5.78
CA ALA A 159 14.78 13.99 -5.97
C ALA A 159 15.65 13.23 -4.98
N ARG A 160 15.10 12.83 -3.81
CA ARG A 160 15.84 12.15 -2.73
C ARG A 160 17.09 12.94 -2.32
N ASP A 161 16.98 14.24 -2.29
CA ASP A 161 18.11 15.18 -2.05
C ASP A 161 18.47 15.36 -0.58
N GLY A 162 17.73 14.70 0.33
CA GLY A 162 17.94 14.76 1.77
C GLY A 162 17.35 16.01 2.44
N TYR A 163 16.62 16.83 1.70
CA TYR A 163 15.92 17.99 2.28
C TYR A 163 14.86 17.53 3.28
N ILE A 164 14.08 16.50 2.92
CA ILE A 164 13.11 15.86 3.82
C ILE A 164 13.80 14.70 4.54
N GLN A 165 13.88 14.78 5.86
CA GLN A 165 14.50 13.75 6.69
C GLN A 165 13.50 12.72 7.20
N GLU A 166 12.27 13.16 7.50
CA GLU A 166 11.16 12.33 7.98
C GLU A 166 9.83 13.03 7.67
N MET A 167 8.75 12.26 7.54
CA MET A 167 7.37 12.77 7.52
C MET A 167 6.50 12.02 8.53
N ILE A 168 5.64 12.77 9.21
CA ILE A 168 4.69 12.24 10.18
C ILE A 168 3.28 12.67 9.78
#